data_29b6fa2a62d7e29752ff85d1e641ab2c
#
_entry.id   29b6fa2a62d7e29752ff85d1e641ab2c
#
_cell.length_a   1.000
_cell.length_b   1.000
_cell.length_c   1.000
_cell.angle_alpha   90.00
_cell.angle_beta   90.00
_cell.angle_gamma   90.00
#
_symmetry.space_group_name_H-M   'P 1'
#
loop_
_entity.id
_entity.type
_entity.pdbx_description
1 polymer ?
#
loop_
_entity_poly.entity_id
_entity_poly.type
_entity_poly.pdbx_seq_one_letter_code
_entity_poly.pdbx_strand_id
1 'polypeptide(L)'
;MPKQNNETDLEYKRRVIDIKSASFCGAKWYNATIWLGSGQTTSCHHPLPHAIDLHEISQNPAALHNTTQKKKEREQMQRGERPAGCDYCWKIEDMSKDAISDRVYKTVIHSEEDLNVAFARPSYTDFNLRTLEIAFDRTCQFACSYCNPAFSSTWVNDIRKNGPYINLVSDGRGHFTHAHDRSQLYKFGETNPYVEAFFKWWETDLHRTLTELRITGGEPLMSAHTWQLIDWFKANQGRSSTRLAINTNLGREVDVDRLLASTQGIELDIYTSNETITGQAEYIRDGLDWSAWVDNMEKIAKSGIRGLHVMCTINALCLPGLPAFITTMMMFKRSYNRNFPSMSFNILRFPSFQSPYVLPLALRQTYADAIEQVLVQYQDDSLMHEHEVNQLTRLVAYLREPVVGPDLPRMQNDFKQFYTQYDQRRGKNFVETFPELKEFYEQIH
;
A
#
# COMPACT_ATOMS: atom_id res chain seq x y z
N MET A 1 -9.81 -24.80 -5.35
CA MET A 1 -9.54 -23.89 -4.22
C MET A 1 -8.13 -24.16 -3.72
N PRO A 2 -7.36 -23.16 -3.32
CA PRO A 2 -5.97 -23.38 -2.90
C PRO A 2 -5.80 -24.14 -1.57
N LYS A 3 -6.78 -24.06 -0.66
CA LYS A 3 -6.80 -24.83 0.60
C LYS A 3 -7.94 -25.84 0.60
N GLN A 4 -7.71 -26.98 1.26
CA GLN A 4 -8.76 -27.95 1.53
C GLN A 4 -9.71 -27.43 2.64
N ASN A 5 -10.93 -27.95 2.70
CA ASN A 5 -11.87 -27.57 3.75
C ASN A 5 -11.25 -27.87 5.13
N ASN A 6 -11.28 -26.87 6.02
CA ASN A 6 -10.72 -26.91 7.38
C ASN A 6 -9.18 -27.03 7.46
N GLU A 7 -8.43 -26.89 6.36
CA GLU A 7 -6.98 -26.90 6.37
C GLU A 7 -6.44 -25.61 6.99
N THR A 8 -5.58 -25.72 7.99
CA THR A 8 -4.86 -24.57 8.58
C THR A 8 -3.75 -24.07 7.64
N ASP A 9 -3.27 -22.84 7.86
CA ASP A 9 -2.14 -22.30 7.07
C ASP A 9 -0.86 -23.13 7.27
N LEU A 10 -0.66 -23.71 8.44
CA LEU A 10 0.49 -24.56 8.72
C LEU A 10 0.40 -25.90 7.98
N GLU A 11 -0.76 -26.52 7.96
CA GLU A 11 -0.98 -27.75 7.18
C GLU A 11 -0.79 -27.52 5.69
N TYR A 12 -1.36 -26.41 5.17
CA TYR A 12 -1.16 -26.00 3.79
C TYR A 12 0.33 -25.76 3.48
N LYS A 13 1.06 -25.03 4.34
CA LYS A 13 2.49 -24.80 4.20
C LYS A 13 3.24 -26.13 4.05
N ARG A 14 3.01 -27.07 4.94
CA ARG A 14 3.68 -28.38 4.94
C ARG A 14 3.30 -29.23 3.70
N ARG A 15 2.02 -29.27 3.35
CA ARG A 15 1.50 -30.10 2.26
C ARG A 15 1.81 -29.56 0.87
N VAL A 16 1.80 -28.25 0.66
CA VAL A 16 1.88 -27.63 -0.68
C VAL A 16 3.19 -26.90 -0.93
N ILE A 17 3.68 -26.17 0.05
CA ILE A 17 4.82 -25.27 -0.12
C ILE A 17 6.14 -25.99 0.16
N ASP A 18 6.27 -26.56 1.37
CA ASP A 18 7.55 -27.12 1.84
C ASP A 18 7.93 -28.41 1.12
N ILE A 19 6.96 -29.17 0.56
CA ILE A 19 7.25 -30.32 -0.29
C ILE A 19 7.94 -29.94 -1.60
N LYS A 20 7.81 -28.70 -2.08
CA LYS A 20 8.50 -28.22 -3.27
C LYS A 20 9.94 -27.86 -2.94
N SER A 21 10.12 -26.96 -1.99
CA SER A 21 11.43 -26.68 -1.39
C SER A 21 11.24 -25.88 -0.10
N ALA A 22 12.28 -25.88 0.76
CA ALA A 22 12.27 -25.14 2.02
C ALA A 22 12.11 -23.60 1.84
N SER A 23 12.31 -23.08 0.64
CA SER A 23 12.27 -21.66 0.32
C SER A 23 11.25 -21.27 -0.76
N PHE A 24 10.49 -22.22 -1.32
CA PHE A 24 9.53 -21.94 -2.38
C PHE A 24 8.47 -20.90 -1.96
N CYS A 25 8.19 -19.93 -2.84
CA CYS A 25 7.18 -18.90 -2.64
C CYS A 25 6.48 -18.59 -3.97
N GLY A 26 5.18 -18.88 -4.10
CA GLY A 26 4.40 -18.66 -5.33
C GLY A 26 4.41 -17.22 -5.83
N ALA A 27 4.53 -16.24 -4.91
CA ALA A 27 4.62 -14.83 -5.28
C ALA A 27 5.83 -14.52 -6.19
N LYS A 28 6.90 -15.28 -6.10
CA LYS A 28 8.08 -15.07 -6.94
C LYS A 28 7.81 -15.33 -8.42
N TRP A 29 6.81 -16.14 -8.72
CA TRP A 29 6.41 -16.51 -10.10
C TRP A 29 5.21 -15.72 -10.58
N TYR A 30 4.23 -15.45 -9.69
CA TYR A 30 2.89 -15.03 -10.12
C TYR A 30 2.46 -13.66 -9.60
N ASN A 31 3.28 -12.99 -8.78
CA ASN A 31 2.98 -11.68 -8.25
C ASN A 31 4.09 -10.67 -8.58
N ALA A 32 3.70 -9.44 -8.85
CA ALA A 32 4.64 -8.33 -8.98
C ALA A 32 4.02 -7.00 -8.55
N THR A 33 4.87 -6.12 -8.03
CA THR A 33 4.67 -4.67 -8.03
C THR A 33 5.67 -4.05 -8.99
N ILE A 34 5.20 -3.19 -9.89
CA ILE A 34 6.02 -2.57 -10.93
C ILE A 34 5.81 -1.05 -10.90
N TRP A 35 6.89 -0.30 -10.72
CA TRP A 35 6.92 1.16 -10.80
C TRP A 35 7.51 1.59 -12.14
N LEU A 36 6.63 1.84 -13.11
CA LEU A 36 7.06 2.17 -14.48
C LEU A 36 7.76 3.52 -14.58
N GLY A 37 7.38 4.50 -13.73
CA GLY A 37 8.05 5.80 -13.69
C GLY A 37 9.51 5.73 -13.27
N SER A 38 9.87 4.77 -12.41
CA SER A 38 11.24 4.55 -11.94
C SER A 38 11.93 3.33 -12.56
N GLY A 39 11.23 2.55 -13.39
CA GLY A 39 11.77 1.34 -14.01
C GLY A 39 12.18 0.28 -12.99
N GLN A 40 11.37 0.08 -11.94
CA GLN A 40 11.67 -0.85 -10.86
C GLN A 40 10.58 -1.91 -10.69
N THR A 41 10.95 -3.06 -10.16
CA THR A 41 10.01 -4.16 -9.86
C THR A 41 10.40 -4.92 -8.60
N THR A 42 9.40 -5.54 -7.98
CA THR A 42 9.57 -6.54 -6.93
C THR A 42 8.49 -7.63 -7.04
N SER A 43 8.65 -8.75 -6.34
CA SER A 43 7.66 -9.83 -6.33
C SER A 43 6.62 -9.68 -5.21
N CYS A 44 6.95 -8.94 -4.16
CA CYS A 44 6.06 -8.56 -3.05
C CYS A 44 6.65 -7.32 -2.36
N HIS A 45 6.01 -6.83 -1.30
CA HIS A 45 6.41 -5.60 -0.60
C HIS A 45 7.57 -5.74 0.39
N HIS A 46 8.17 -6.93 0.56
CA HIS A 46 9.30 -7.13 1.49
C HIS A 46 10.67 -6.91 0.85
N PRO A 47 10.99 -7.52 -0.32
CA PRO A 47 12.26 -7.26 -0.98
C PRO A 47 12.36 -5.81 -1.43
N LEU A 48 13.57 -5.26 -1.35
CA LEU A 48 13.84 -3.96 -1.98
C LEU A 48 13.57 -4.07 -3.49
N PRO A 49 12.94 -3.05 -4.10
CA PRO A 49 12.77 -2.98 -5.53
C PRO A 49 14.13 -2.98 -6.24
N HIS A 50 14.20 -3.65 -7.38
CA HIS A 50 15.38 -3.63 -8.23
C HIS A 50 15.06 -3.05 -9.61
N ALA A 51 16.08 -2.52 -10.28
CA ALA A 51 15.96 -1.95 -11.60
C ALA A 51 15.60 -3.02 -12.66
N ILE A 52 14.77 -2.64 -13.60
CA ILE A 52 14.45 -3.41 -14.79
C ILE A 52 15.40 -2.97 -15.89
N ASP A 53 16.09 -3.90 -16.52
CA ASP A 53 17.03 -3.61 -17.59
C ASP A 53 16.27 -3.24 -18.88
N LEU A 54 16.62 -2.09 -19.46
CA LEU A 54 16.05 -1.61 -20.73
C LEU A 54 16.35 -2.56 -21.90
N HIS A 55 17.51 -3.20 -21.89
CA HIS A 55 17.85 -4.18 -22.91
C HIS A 55 16.94 -5.42 -22.81
N GLU A 56 16.70 -5.92 -21.60
CA GLU A 56 15.80 -7.07 -21.40
C GLU A 56 14.38 -6.77 -21.92
N ILE A 57 13.79 -5.61 -21.58
CA ILE A 57 12.43 -5.26 -22.04
C ILE A 57 12.35 -4.95 -23.53
N SER A 58 13.44 -4.49 -24.15
CA SER A 58 13.48 -4.27 -25.60
C SER A 58 13.39 -5.58 -26.40
N GLN A 59 13.93 -6.66 -25.86
CA GLN A 59 13.86 -8.00 -26.44
C GLN A 59 12.55 -8.72 -26.08
N ASN A 60 12.10 -8.53 -24.84
CA ASN A 60 10.91 -9.21 -24.32
C ASN A 60 10.16 -8.32 -23.31
N PRO A 61 9.00 -7.79 -23.65
CA PRO A 61 8.20 -6.94 -22.74
C PRO A 61 7.86 -7.62 -21.41
N ALA A 62 7.70 -8.94 -21.36
CA ALA A 62 7.45 -9.68 -20.12
C ALA A 62 8.64 -9.66 -19.14
N ALA A 63 9.81 -9.17 -19.56
CA ALA A 63 10.96 -8.93 -18.69
C ALA A 63 10.69 -7.83 -17.64
N LEU A 64 9.61 -7.03 -17.75
CA LEU A 64 9.11 -6.18 -16.65
C LEU A 64 8.91 -6.98 -15.35
N HIS A 65 8.51 -8.24 -15.46
CA HIS A 65 8.41 -9.19 -14.36
C HIS A 65 9.52 -10.23 -14.37
N ASN A 66 9.89 -10.74 -15.54
CA ASN A 66 10.82 -11.85 -15.71
C ASN A 66 12.27 -11.36 -15.84
N THR A 67 12.70 -10.46 -14.95
CA THR A 67 14.07 -9.96 -14.91
C THR A 67 15.07 -11.08 -14.62
N THR A 68 16.29 -10.92 -15.09
CA THR A 68 17.41 -11.84 -14.78
C THR A 68 17.55 -12.05 -13.26
N GLN A 69 17.37 -11.01 -12.44
CA GLN A 69 17.41 -11.14 -10.99
C GLN A 69 16.30 -12.06 -10.45
N LYS A 70 15.03 -11.88 -10.88
CA LYS A 70 13.93 -12.76 -10.42
C LYS A 70 14.11 -14.20 -10.88
N LYS A 71 14.63 -14.42 -12.09
CA LYS A 71 14.96 -15.76 -12.60
C LYS A 71 16.01 -16.45 -11.73
N LYS A 72 17.07 -15.73 -11.33
CA LYS A 72 18.08 -16.23 -10.39
C LYS A 72 17.49 -16.56 -9.02
N GLU A 73 16.63 -15.71 -8.49
CA GLU A 73 15.96 -15.96 -7.19
C GLU A 73 15.00 -17.16 -7.26
N ARG A 74 14.31 -17.38 -8.39
CA ARG A 74 13.49 -18.58 -8.63
C ARG A 74 14.37 -19.84 -8.64
N GLU A 75 15.52 -19.79 -9.29
CA GLU A 75 16.49 -20.88 -9.32
C GLU A 75 17.00 -21.24 -7.91
N GLN A 76 17.34 -20.22 -7.08
CA GLN A 76 17.68 -20.42 -5.68
C GLN A 76 16.56 -21.13 -4.94
N MET A 77 15.32 -20.66 -5.08
CA MET A 77 14.15 -21.26 -4.43
C MET A 77 13.90 -22.70 -4.88
N GLN A 78 14.10 -23.03 -6.17
CA GLN A 78 13.97 -24.40 -6.67
C GLN A 78 15.01 -25.33 -6.04
N ARG A 79 16.21 -24.82 -5.73
CA ARG A 79 17.27 -25.57 -5.03
C ARG A 79 17.13 -25.57 -3.51
N GLY A 80 16.09 -24.94 -2.96
CA GLY A 80 15.89 -24.80 -1.51
C GLY A 80 16.76 -23.73 -0.84
N GLU A 81 17.47 -22.93 -1.64
CA GLU A 81 18.27 -21.80 -1.16
C GLU A 81 17.35 -20.61 -0.85
N ARG A 82 17.73 -19.80 0.13
CA ARG A 82 16.96 -18.63 0.59
C ARG A 82 17.47 -17.34 -0.07
N PRO A 83 16.75 -16.75 -1.04
CA PRO A 83 17.13 -15.43 -1.59
C PRO A 83 17.22 -14.37 -0.49
N ALA A 84 18.30 -13.58 -0.50
CA ALA A 84 18.56 -12.56 0.51
C ALA A 84 17.45 -11.49 0.59
N GLY A 85 16.84 -11.13 -0.54
CA GLY A 85 15.72 -10.17 -0.58
C GLY A 85 14.46 -10.63 0.15
N CYS A 86 14.34 -11.91 0.52
CA CYS A 86 13.20 -12.47 1.24
C CYS A 86 13.46 -12.65 2.75
N ASP A 87 14.47 -11.97 3.30
CA ASP A 87 14.93 -12.07 4.68
C ASP A 87 13.82 -11.88 5.73
N TYR A 88 12.84 -11.02 5.46
CA TYR A 88 11.69 -10.82 6.34
C TYR A 88 10.95 -12.14 6.63
N CYS A 89 10.64 -12.93 5.61
CA CYS A 89 9.95 -14.21 5.79
C CYS A 89 10.83 -15.23 6.53
N TRP A 90 12.12 -15.24 6.21
CA TRP A 90 13.07 -16.16 6.85
C TRP A 90 13.24 -15.89 8.32
N LYS A 91 13.33 -14.63 8.74
CA LYS A 91 13.39 -14.26 10.16
C LYS A 91 12.17 -14.73 10.95
N ILE A 92 10.97 -14.64 10.36
CA ILE A 92 9.76 -15.14 11.00
C ILE A 92 9.78 -16.66 11.10
N GLU A 93 10.12 -17.38 10.01
CA GLU A 93 10.12 -18.83 9.99
C GLU A 93 11.24 -19.45 10.85
N ASP A 94 12.33 -18.72 11.09
CA ASP A 94 13.41 -19.14 11.99
C ASP A 94 13.07 -18.98 13.49
N MET A 95 12.00 -18.23 13.83
CA MET A 95 11.55 -18.09 15.22
C MET A 95 10.91 -19.38 15.77
N SER A 96 10.23 -20.14 14.91
CA SER A 96 9.55 -21.39 15.29
C SER A 96 9.26 -22.23 14.04
N LYS A 97 9.29 -23.57 14.21
CA LYS A 97 8.90 -24.52 13.15
C LYS A 97 7.45 -24.36 12.68
N ASP A 98 6.61 -23.78 13.50
CA ASP A 98 5.18 -23.55 13.24
C ASP A 98 4.89 -22.11 12.84
N ALA A 99 5.93 -21.27 12.70
CA ALA A 99 5.77 -19.89 12.30
C ALA A 99 5.28 -19.77 10.84
N ILE A 100 4.29 -18.92 10.65
CA ILE A 100 3.69 -18.60 9.34
C ILE A 100 4.14 -17.22 8.92
N SER A 101 4.89 -17.16 7.82
CA SER A 101 5.32 -15.90 7.20
C SER A 101 4.40 -15.51 6.03
N ASP A 102 4.59 -14.29 5.51
CA ASP A 102 3.89 -13.82 4.32
C ASP A 102 4.09 -14.70 3.09
N ARG A 103 5.12 -15.53 3.07
CA ARG A 103 5.36 -16.53 2.03
C ARG A 103 4.14 -17.46 1.87
N VAL A 104 3.51 -17.87 2.97
CA VAL A 104 2.31 -18.71 2.96
C VAL A 104 1.12 -17.93 2.42
N TYR A 105 0.84 -16.76 2.99
CA TYR A 105 -0.30 -15.92 2.59
C TYR A 105 -0.23 -15.47 1.13
N LYS A 106 0.97 -15.21 0.62
CA LYS A 106 1.20 -14.84 -0.78
C LYS A 106 1.22 -16.03 -1.73
N THR A 107 1.32 -17.26 -1.24
CA THR A 107 1.30 -18.48 -2.05
C THR A 107 -0.10 -19.09 -2.11
N VAL A 108 -0.85 -19.06 -1.02
CA VAL A 108 -2.18 -19.70 -0.90
C VAL A 108 -3.23 -19.14 -1.85
N ILE A 109 -3.03 -17.95 -2.39
CA ILE A 109 -3.94 -17.31 -3.36
C ILE A 109 -3.82 -17.91 -4.77
N HIS A 110 -2.81 -18.73 -5.05
CA HIS A 110 -2.57 -19.38 -6.34
C HIS A 110 -3.05 -20.83 -6.31
N SER A 111 -3.49 -21.34 -7.46
CA SER A 111 -3.91 -22.75 -7.57
C SER A 111 -2.71 -23.70 -7.37
N GLU A 112 -2.97 -24.90 -6.84
CA GLU A 112 -1.92 -25.91 -6.69
C GLU A 112 -1.32 -26.32 -8.07
N GLU A 113 -2.13 -26.28 -9.13
CA GLU A 113 -1.68 -26.52 -10.50
C GLU A 113 -0.65 -25.46 -10.93
N ASP A 114 -0.96 -24.17 -10.76
CA ASP A 114 -0.01 -23.09 -11.04
C ASP A 114 1.29 -23.26 -10.25
N LEU A 115 1.19 -23.59 -8.95
CA LEU A 115 2.35 -23.80 -8.10
C LEU A 115 3.21 -25.00 -8.52
N ASN A 116 2.59 -26.07 -9.02
CA ASN A 116 3.28 -27.23 -9.57
C ASN A 116 3.99 -26.87 -10.89
N VAL A 117 3.31 -26.14 -11.77
CA VAL A 117 3.92 -25.62 -13.01
C VAL A 117 5.09 -24.70 -12.71
N ALA A 118 4.93 -23.79 -11.73
CA ALA A 118 5.99 -22.87 -11.31
C ALA A 118 7.25 -23.61 -10.84
N PHE A 119 7.10 -24.67 -10.07
CA PHE A 119 8.23 -25.44 -9.53
C PHE A 119 8.87 -26.37 -10.56
N ALA A 120 8.05 -26.98 -11.44
CA ALA A 120 8.54 -27.95 -12.42
C ALA A 120 9.26 -27.35 -13.63
N ARG A 121 8.91 -26.12 -14.03
CA ARG A 121 9.55 -25.45 -15.17
C ARG A 121 10.91 -24.88 -14.80
N PRO A 122 11.88 -24.85 -15.75
CA PRO A 122 13.16 -24.21 -15.52
C PRO A 122 13.02 -22.74 -15.07
N SER A 123 13.86 -22.31 -14.15
CA SER A 123 13.81 -20.96 -13.54
C SER A 123 13.93 -19.81 -14.56
N TYR A 124 14.61 -20.03 -15.68
CA TYR A 124 14.78 -19.07 -16.76
C TYR A 124 13.53 -18.91 -17.65
N THR A 125 12.54 -19.80 -17.50
CA THR A 125 11.26 -19.68 -18.22
C THR A 125 10.51 -18.42 -17.79
N ASP A 126 9.90 -17.73 -18.76
CA ASP A 126 9.03 -16.62 -18.45
C ASP A 126 7.67 -17.09 -17.93
N PHE A 127 7.17 -16.39 -16.96
CA PHE A 127 5.85 -16.62 -16.39
C PHE A 127 5.00 -15.37 -16.52
N ASN A 128 3.73 -15.53 -16.89
CA ASN A 128 2.76 -14.47 -16.79
C ASN A 128 2.21 -14.36 -15.37
N LEU A 129 1.92 -13.14 -14.96
CA LEU A 129 1.40 -12.84 -13.63
C LEU A 129 -0.05 -13.33 -13.44
N ARG A 130 -0.40 -13.59 -12.18
CA ARG A 130 -1.78 -13.73 -11.68
C ARG A 130 -2.23 -12.48 -10.95
N THR A 131 -1.34 -11.83 -10.22
CA THR A 131 -1.62 -10.58 -9.52
C THR A 131 -0.55 -9.55 -9.87
N LEU A 132 -0.98 -8.36 -10.23
CA LEU A 132 -0.11 -7.25 -10.57
C LEU A 132 -0.56 -5.97 -9.86
N GLU A 133 0.36 -5.34 -9.16
CA GLU A 133 0.25 -3.95 -8.74
C GLU A 133 1.15 -3.09 -9.63
N ILE A 134 0.60 -2.01 -10.21
CA ILE A 134 1.32 -1.16 -11.15
C ILE A 134 1.17 0.31 -10.79
N ALA A 135 2.28 1.05 -10.86
CA ALA A 135 2.32 2.50 -10.78
C ALA A 135 2.90 3.08 -12.07
N PHE A 136 2.10 3.84 -12.82
CA PHE A 136 2.55 4.46 -14.06
C PHE A 136 3.49 5.63 -13.82
N ASP A 137 3.15 6.48 -12.86
CA ASP A 137 3.92 7.66 -12.49
C ASP A 137 3.63 8.08 -11.04
N ARG A 138 4.24 9.19 -10.61
CA ARG A 138 4.08 9.77 -9.25
C ARG A 138 3.22 11.04 -9.24
N THR A 139 2.48 11.33 -10.30
CA THR A 139 1.61 12.51 -10.35
C THR A 139 0.58 12.42 -9.23
N CYS A 140 0.54 13.44 -8.36
CA CYS A 140 -0.39 13.51 -7.24
C CYS A 140 -0.60 14.96 -6.84
N GLN A 141 -1.83 15.34 -6.55
CA GLN A 141 -2.17 16.68 -6.05
C GLN A 141 -2.04 16.80 -4.52
N PHE A 142 -1.83 15.68 -3.81
CA PHE A 142 -1.65 15.67 -2.35
C PHE A 142 -0.17 15.63 -1.96
N ALA A 143 0.11 16.21 -0.77
CA ALA A 143 1.38 16.09 -0.08
C ALA A 143 1.16 15.54 1.35
N CYS A 144 0.57 14.34 1.46
CA CYS A 144 0.34 13.68 2.75
C CYS A 144 1.64 13.66 3.58
N SER A 145 1.55 13.95 4.88
CA SER A 145 2.73 14.18 5.74
C SER A 145 3.71 13.01 5.78
N TYR A 146 3.21 11.77 5.69
CA TYR A 146 4.02 10.55 5.67
C TYR A 146 4.38 10.05 4.27
N CYS A 147 3.95 10.75 3.21
CA CYS A 147 4.38 10.51 1.84
C CYS A 147 5.71 11.23 1.55
N ASN A 148 6.26 11.06 0.36
CA ASN A 148 7.57 11.62 0.02
C ASN A 148 7.69 11.86 -1.50
N PRO A 149 8.77 12.53 -1.97
CA PRO A 149 8.99 12.84 -3.37
C PRO A 149 9.04 11.65 -4.32
N ALA A 150 9.31 10.44 -3.85
CA ALA A 150 9.29 9.26 -4.71
C ALA A 150 7.88 8.91 -5.21
N PHE A 151 6.85 9.30 -4.46
CA PHE A 151 5.44 8.92 -4.72
C PHE A 151 4.50 10.12 -4.95
N SER A 152 4.98 11.37 -4.82
CA SER A 152 4.15 12.55 -5.04
C SER A 152 4.90 13.67 -5.75
N SER A 153 4.35 14.12 -6.88
CA SER A 153 4.85 15.30 -7.61
C SER A 153 4.68 16.59 -6.80
N THR A 154 3.67 16.69 -5.94
CA THR A 154 3.50 17.85 -5.04
C THR A 154 4.62 17.93 -4.01
N TRP A 155 5.07 16.81 -3.45
CA TRP A 155 6.26 16.75 -2.61
C TRP A 155 7.54 17.18 -3.35
N VAL A 156 7.70 16.78 -4.61
CA VAL A 156 8.84 17.23 -5.44
C VAL A 156 8.80 18.73 -5.61
N ASN A 157 7.65 19.30 -5.91
CA ASN A 157 7.48 20.73 -6.10
C ASN A 157 7.71 21.50 -4.80
N ASP A 158 7.27 20.97 -3.65
CA ASP A 158 7.56 21.58 -2.34
C ASP A 158 9.07 21.68 -2.08
N ILE A 159 9.81 20.58 -2.24
CA ILE A 159 11.26 20.58 -2.03
C ILE A 159 11.99 21.46 -3.05
N ARG A 160 11.56 21.49 -4.29
CA ARG A 160 12.15 22.40 -5.30
C ARG A 160 11.94 23.87 -4.95
N LYS A 161 10.75 24.21 -4.43
CA LYS A 161 10.41 25.60 -4.10
C LYS A 161 11.04 26.05 -2.78
N ASN A 162 11.01 25.22 -1.76
CA ASN A 162 11.33 25.59 -0.38
C ASN A 162 12.67 25.01 0.11
N GLY A 163 13.37 24.21 -0.71
CA GLY A 163 14.54 23.44 -0.31
C GLY A 163 14.21 22.17 0.48
N PRO A 164 15.20 21.35 0.78
CA PRO A 164 15.01 20.15 1.60
C PRO A 164 14.59 20.51 3.03
N TYR A 165 13.98 19.53 3.72
CA TYR A 165 13.77 19.63 5.17
C TYR A 165 15.13 19.51 5.89
N ILE A 166 15.38 20.39 6.84
CA ILE A 166 16.66 20.44 7.56
C ILE A 166 16.53 19.89 8.98
N ASN A 167 17.66 19.54 9.59
CA ASN A 167 17.77 19.04 10.96
C ASN A 167 17.06 17.72 11.25
N LEU A 168 16.72 16.93 10.23
CA LEU A 168 16.24 15.57 10.40
C LEU A 168 17.44 14.63 10.48
N VAL A 169 17.48 13.77 11.48
CA VAL A 169 18.64 12.89 11.79
C VAL A 169 18.29 11.40 11.87
N SER A 170 17.00 11.05 11.90
CA SER A 170 16.51 9.67 11.87
C SER A 170 16.33 9.14 10.44
N ASP A 171 15.63 8.02 10.29
CA ASP A 171 15.38 7.33 9.03
C ASP A 171 14.56 8.13 7.99
N GLY A 172 13.82 9.17 8.43
CA GLY A 172 13.11 10.09 7.54
C GLY A 172 13.99 11.06 6.77
N ARG A 173 15.26 11.19 7.16
CA ARG A 173 16.19 12.17 6.59
C ARG A 173 16.33 12.05 5.08
N GLY A 174 16.59 10.85 4.57
CA GLY A 174 16.81 10.62 3.15
C GLY A 174 15.59 10.93 2.27
N HIS A 175 14.38 10.86 2.81
CA HIS A 175 13.13 11.09 2.09
C HIS A 175 12.84 12.57 1.87
N PHE A 176 13.11 13.41 2.84
CA PHE A 176 12.75 14.81 2.84
C PHE A 176 13.93 15.74 2.62
N THR A 177 15.15 15.23 2.68
CA THR A 177 16.39 16.03 2.56
C THR A 177 17.04 15.95 1.18
N HIS A 178 16.56 15.09 0.29
CA HIS A 178 17.09 14.96 -1.07
C HIS A 178 16.02 15.29 -2.09
N ALA A 179 16.35 16.12 -3.06
CA ALA A 179 15.56 16.31 -4.26
C ALA A 179 15.73 15.05 -5.15
N HIS A 180 14.92 14.02 -4.90
CA HIS A 180 15.03 12.76 -5.62
C HIS A 180 14.39 12.83 -7.00
N ASP A 181 15.00 13.54 -7.92
CA ASP A 181 14.65 13.42 -9.34
C ASP A 181 14.99 12.03 -9.90
N ARG A 182 15.84 11.27 -9.19
CA ARG A 182 16.21 9.89 -9.57
C ARG A 182 15.11 8.86 -9.33
N SER A 183 14.07 9.17 -8.58
CA SER A 183 12.93 8.26 -8.36
C SER A 183 11.97 8.19 -9.53
N GLN A 184 12.12 9.05 -10.53
CA GLN A 184 11.40 8.97 -11.79
C GLN A 184 12.37 9.29 -12.93
N LEU A 185 12.59 8.29 -13.81
CA LEU A 185 13.56 8.38 -14.91
C LEU A 185 13.04 9.21 -16.07
N TYR A 186 11.71 9.23 -16.28
CA TYR A 186 11.06 9.91 -17.39
C TYR A 186 10.12 10.99 -16.90
N LYS A 187 10.16 12.17 -17.49
CA LYS A 187 9.29 13.30 -17.17
C LYS A 187 7.91 13.11 -17.80
N PHE A 188 6.94 13.82 -17.26
CA PHE A 188 5.61 13.88 -17.88
C PHE A 188 5.72 14.34 -19.35
N GLY A 189 5.11 13.59 -20.26
CA GLY A 189 5.16 13.84 -21.69
C GLY A 189 6.35 13.24 -22.44
N GLU A 190 7.34 12.67 -21.76
CA GLU A 190 8.42 11.90 -22.37
C GLU A 190 7.97 10.46 -22.64
N THR A 191 8.44 9.88 -23.73
CA THR A 191 8.24 8.46 -24.03
C THR A 191 8.94 7.61 -22.98
N ASN A 192 8.15 6.76 -22.29
CA ASN A 192 8.66 5.87 -21.28
C ASN A 192 8.66 4.42 -21.79
N PRO A 193 9.84 3.81 -22.05
CA PRO A 193 9.94 2.47 -22.61
C PRO A 193 9.35 1.38 -21.70
N TYR A 194 9.30 1.59 -20.39
CA TYR A 194 8.66 0.65 -19.47
C TYR A 194 7.13 0.65 -19.63
N VAL A 195 6.54 1.82 -19.87
CA VAL A 195 5.10 1.95 -20.17
C VAL A 195 4.76 1.30 -21.51
N GLU A 196 5.57 1.56 -22.55
CA GLU A 196 5.40 0.92 -23.86
C GLU A 196 5.50 -0.61 -23.76
N ALA A 197 6.51 -1.12 -23.04
CA ALA A 197 6.66 -2.54 -22.80
C ALA A 197 5.47 -3.13 -22.04
N PHE A 198 4.94 -2.40 -21.04
CA PHE A 198 3.75 -2.84 -20.31
C PHE A 198 2.54 -3.00 -21.23
N PHE A 199 2.19 -1.99 -22.05
CA PHE A 199 1.03 -2.10 -22.93
C PHE A 199 1.22 -3.17 -24.01
N LYS A 200 2.43 -3.33 -24.54
CA LYS A 200 2.75 -4.42 -25.47
C LYS A 200 2.54 -5.80 -24.82
N TRP A 201 3.03 -5.99 -23.59
CA TRP A 201 2.82 -7.24 -22.85
C TRP A 201 1.36 -7.43 -22.45
N TRP A 202 0.65 -6.35 -22.09
CA TRP A 202 -0.77 -6.37 -21.78
C TRP A 202 -1.59 -6.90 -22.95
N GLU A 203 -1.40 -6.36 -24.14
CA GLU A 203 -2.15 -6.71 -25.36
C GLU A 203 -1.85 -8.14 -25.84
N THR A 204 -0.63 -8.61 -25.68
CA THR A 204 -0.25 -9.96 -26.18
C THR A 204 -0.69 -11.07 -25.25
N ASP A 205 -0.40 -10.98 -23.96
CA ASP A 205 -0.51 -12.12 -23.05
C ASP A 205 -1.08 -11.79 -21.68
N LEU A 206 -0.68 -10.66 -21.05
CA LEU A 206 -0.88 -10.44 -19.63
C LEU A 206 -2.35 -10.37 -19.25
N HIS A 207 -3.18 -9.69 -20.03
CA HIS A 207 -4.63 -9.55 -19.80
C HIS A 207 -5.38 -10.89 -19.75
N ARG A 208 -4.80 -11.97 -20.32
CA ARG A 208 -5.42 -13.30 -20.35
C ARG A 208 -5.14 -14.12 -19.08
N THR A 209 -4.13 -13.74 -18.32
CA THR A 209 -3.62 -14.54 -17.22
C THR A 209 -3.81 -13.86 -15.84
N LEU A 210 -3.99 -12.55 -15.81
CA LEU A 210 -4.25 -11.84 -14.58
C LEU A 210 -5.62 -12.16 -13.98
N THR A 211 -5.64 -12.43 -12.69
CA THR A 211 -6.85 -12.50 -11.87
C THR A 211 -7.13 -11.17 -11.19
N GLU A 212 -6.09 -10.41 -10.87
CA GLU A 212 -6.20 -9.08 -10.27
C GLU A 212 -5.16 -8.12 -10.85
N LEU A 213 -5.62 -6.95 -11.26
CA LEU A 213 -4.79 -5.79 -11.58
C LEU A 213 -5.10 -4.67 -10.62
N ARG A 214 -4.09 -4.24 -9.85
CA ARG A 214 -4.18 -3.09 -8.96
C ARG A 214 -3.38 -1.92 -9.53
N ILE A 215 -4.04 -0.79 -9.74
CA ILE A 215 -3.40 0.44 -10.19
C ILE A 215 -3.16 1.33 -8.98
N THR A 216 -1.88 1.70 -8.79
CA THR A 216 -1.40 2.56 -7.70
C THR A 216 -0.53 3.69 -8.28
N GLY A 217 0.25 4.36 -7.45
CA GLY A 217 1.19 5.40 -7.86
C GLY A 217 1.11 6.61 -6.94
N GLY A 218 1.16 7.82 -7.50
CA GLY A 218 0.76 9.02 -6.81
C GLY A 218 -0.76 9.06 -6.65
N GLU A 219 -1.45 9.70 -7.60
CA GLU A 219 -2.91 9.59 -7.79
C GLU A 219 -3.16 8.97 -9.17
N PRO A 220 -3.58 7.70 -9.25
CA PRO A 220 -3.75 7.01 -10.52
C PRO A 220 -4.72 7.70 -11.49
N LEU A 221 -5.79 8.31 -10.97
CA LEU A 221 -6.78 8.97 -11.81
C LEU A 221 -6.27 10.27 -12.49
N MET A 222 -5.08 10.75 -12.09
CA MET A 222 -4.38 11.83 -12.77
C MET A 222 -3.45 11.33 -13.91
N SER A 223 -3.24 10.02 -14.03
CA SER A 223 -2.38 9.44 -15.07
C SER A 223 -3.16 9.13 -16.35
N ALA A 224 -2.70 9.62 -17.50
CA ALA A 224 -3.29 9.30 -18.79
C ALA A 224 -3.24 7.79 -19.11
N HIS A 225 -2.19 7.10 -18.64
CA HIS A 225 -2.03 5.67 -18.86
C HIS A 225 -3.03 4.83 -18.05
N THR A 226 -3.44 5.31 -16.86
CA THR A 226 -4.55 4.70 -16.12
C THR A 226 -5.83 4.74 -16.93
N TRP A 227 -6.14 5.88 -17.53
CA TRP A 227 -7.33 6.02 -18.38
C TRP A 227 -7.26 5.20 -19.65
N GLN A 228 -6.09 5.12 -20.28
CA GLN A 228 -5.87 4.23 -21.44
C GLN A 228 -6.19 2.76 -21.08
N LEU A 229 -5.80 2.33 -19.88
CA LEU A 229 -6.09 0.97 -19.42
C LEU A 229 -7.57 0.76 -19.07
N ILE A 230 -8.22 1.74 -18.44
CA ILE A 230 -9.67 1.72 -18.17
C ILE A 230 -10.46 1.67 -19.49
N ASP A 231 -10.06 2.45 -20.48
CA ASP A 231 -10.69 2.44 -21.82
C ASP A 231 -10.52 1.08 -22.50
N TRP A 232 -9.38 0.41 -22.30
CA TRP A 232 -9.18 -0.97 -22.77
C TRP A 232 -10.17 -1.93 -22.11
N PHE A 233 -10.34 -1.87 -20.77
CA PHE A 233 -11.33 -2.71 -20.07
C PHE A 233 -12.75 -2.45 -20.58
N LYS A 234 -13.11 -1.18 -20.77
CA LYS A 234 -14.42 -0.81 -21.30
C LYS A 234 -14.67 -1.36 -22.73
N ALA A 235 -13.66 -1.29 -23.59
CA ALA A 235 -13.75 -1.81 -24.95
C ALA A 235 -13.76 -3.36 -25.03
N ASN A 236 -13.28 -4.04 -24.00
CA ASN A 236 -13.12 -5.48 -23.95
C ASN A 236 -13.97 -6.15 -22.82
N GLN A 237 -15.10 -5.54 -22.47
CA GLN A 237 -16.01 -6.11 -21.47
C GLN A 237 -16.41 -7.55 -21.85
N GLY A 238 -16.39 -8.44 -20.86
CA GLY A 238 -16.68 -9.87 -21.04
C GLY A 238 -15.55 -10.69 -21.69
N ARG A 239 -14.43 -10.07 -22.10
CA ARG A 239 -13.27 -10.77 -22.66
C ARG A 239 -12.14 -10.97 -21.62
N SER A 240 -12.18 -10.24 -20.54
CA SER A 240 -11.22 -10.36 -19.44
C SER A 240 -11.97 -10.70 -18.15
N SER A 241 -11.46 -11.68 -17.41
CA SER A 241 -11.90 -12.02 -16.05
C SER A 241 -11.04 -11.32 -14.98
N THR A 242 -10.17 -10.39 -15.40
CA THR A 242 -9.29 -9.66 -14.48
C THR A 242 -10.12 -8.69 -13.64
N ARG A 243 -10.04 -8.85 -12.34
CA ARG A 243 -10.57 -7.87 -11.38
C ARG A 243 -9.71 -6.62 -11.38
N LEU A 244 -10.34 -5.46 -11.57
CA LEU A 244 -9.66 -4.17 -11.50
C LEU A 244 -9.74 -3.62 -10.08
N ALA A 245 -8.61 -3.18 -9.54
CA ALA A 245 -8.53 -2.48 -8.26
C ALA A 245 -7.80 -1.14 -8.48
N ILE A 246 -8.32 -0.06 -7.96
CA ILE A 246 -7.72 1.29 -8.11
C ILE A 246 -7.54 1.90 -6.73
N ASN A 247 -6.29 2.30 -6.41
CA ASN A 247 -5.98 3.03 -5.20
C ASN A 247 -6.02 4.52 -5.50
N THR A 248 -7.08 5.21 -5.09
CA THR A 248 -7.26 6.65 -5.34
C THR A 248 -7.49 7.42 -4.05
N ASN A 249 -7.00 8.65 -3.99
CA ASN A 249 -7.22 9.53 -2.84
C ASN A 249 -8.63 10.16 -2.81
N LEU A 250 -9.44 9.95 -3.85
CA LEU A 250 -10.79 10.49 -4.02
C LEU A 250 -10.88 12.02 -3.89
N GLY A 251 -9.78 12.73 -4.16
CA GLY A 251 -9.71 14.18 -3.93
C GLY A 251 -10.29 15.03 -5.08
N ARG A 252 -10.71 14.43 -6.19
CA ARG A 252 -11.26 15.14 -7.35
C ARG A 252 -12.56 14.51 -7.81
N GLU A 253 -13.66 15.21 -7.60
CA GLU A 253 -15.00 14.75 -7.96
C GLU A 253 -15.11 14.38 -9.44
N VAL A 254 -14.58 15.22 -10.34
CA VAL A 254 -14.62 14.99 -11.79
C VAL A 254 -13.94 13.67 -12.19
N ASP A 255 -12.89 13.24 -11.49
CA ASP A 255 -12.21 11.99 -11.78
C ASP A 255 -13.02 10.79 -11.26
N VAL A 256 -13.69 10.94 -10.13
CA VAL A 256 -14.61 9.92 -9.59
C VAL A 256 -15.80 9.74 -10.51
N ASP A 257 -16.45 10.82 -10.97
CA ASP A 257 -17.58 10.76 -11.90
C ASP A 257 -17.17 10.11 -13.23
N ARG A 258 -16.01 10.47 -13.76
CA ARG A 258 -15.45 9.85 -14.96
C ARG A 258 -15.16 8.36 -14.75
N LEU A 259 -14.58 7.99 -13.60
CA LEU A 259 -14.29 6.60 -13.27
C LEU A 259 -15.56 5.76 -13.26
N LEU A 260 -16.58 6.19 -12.52
CA LEU A 260 -17.84 5.47 -12.42
C LEU A 260 -18.55 5.34 -13.76
N ALA A 261 -18.52 6.38 -14.59
CA ALA A 261 -19.09 6.32 -15.95
C ALA A 261 -18.30 5.39 -16.90
N SER A 262 -16.99 5.26 -16.71
CA SER A 262 -16.12 4.46 -17.58
C SER A 262 -16.02 2.99 -17.16
N THR A 263 -16.42 2.64 -15.94
CA THR A 263 -16.23 1.29 -15.39
C THR A 263 -17.55 0.53 -15.17
N GLN A 264 -18.67 1.00 -15.74
CA GLN A 264 -19.93 0.28 -15.68
C GLN A 264 -19.79 -1.12 -16.30
N GLY A 265 -20.19 -2.17 -15.56
CA GLY A 265 -20.08 -3.56 -15.99
C GLY A 265 -18.68 -4.18 -15.85
N ILE A 266 -17.72 -3.46 -15.24
CA ILE A 266 -16.38 -3.96 -14.91
C ILE A 266 -16.36 -4.34 -13.42
N GLU A 267 -15.76 -5.49 -13.07
CA GLU A 267 -15.49 -5.83 -11.67
C GLU A 267 -14.44 -4.89 -11.10
N LEU A 268 -14.89 -3.88 -10.35
CA LEU A 268 -14.07 -2.81 -9.79
C LEU A 268 -14.10 -2.83 -8.27
N ASP A 269 -12.91 -2.79 -7.66
CA ASP A 269 -12.71 -2.42 -6.25
C ASP A 269 -12.00 -1.07 -6.19
N ILE A 270 -12.48 -0.16 -5.35
CA ILE A 270 -11.82 1.09 -5.05
C ILE A 270 -11.18 1.02 -3.68
N TYR A 271 -9.91 1.38 -3.63
CA TYR A 271 -9.16 1.57 -2.40
C TYR A 271 -8.89 3.06 -2.22
N THR A 272 -9.30 3.60 -1.09
CA THR A 272 -8.96 4.97 -0.70
C THR A 272 -8.23 4.97 0.63
N SER A 273 -7.68 6.08 1.02
CA SER A 273 -6.89 6.13 2.25
C SER A 273 -7.34 7.30 3.12
N ASN A 274 -7.67 6.98 4.35
CA ASN A 274 -7.89 7.97 5.41
C ASN A 274 -7.81 7.27 6.78
N GLU A 275 -7.51 8.02 7.86
CA GLU A 275 -7.28 7.46 9.18
C GLU A 275 -7.79 8.33 10.34
N THR A 276 -8.38 9.51 10.03
CA THR A 276 -8.94 10.43 11.01
C THR A 276 -10.00 11.31 10.34
N ILE A 277 -10.57 12.28 11.02
CA ILE A 277 -11.70 13.09 10.55
C ILE A 277 -11.34 14.55 10.36
N THR A 278 -12.12 15.25 9.53
CA THR A 278 -12.16 16.71 9.37
C THR A 278 -10.78 17.37 9.22
N GLY A 279 -10.54 18.48 9.91
CA GLY A 279 -9.28 19.23 9.82
C GLY A 279 -8.02 18.43 10.17
N GLN A 280 -8.11 17.40 11.01
CA GLN A 280 -6.99 16.49 11.27
C GLN A 280 -6.65 15.65 10.03
N ALA A 281 -7.67 15.18 9.31
CA ALA A 281 -7.46 14.46 8.05
C ALA A 281 -6.83 15.36 6.98
N GLU A 282 -7.33 16.61 6.87
CA GLU A 282 -6.82 17.61 5.93
C GLU A 282 -5.40 18.09 6.27
N TYR A 283 -5.03 18.05 7.55
CA TYR A 283 -3.67 18.32 7.98
C TYR A 283 -2.71 17.21 7.57
N ILE A 284 -3.05 15.96 7.91
CA ILE A 284 -2.21 14.79 7.61
C ILE A 284 -2.09 14.59 6.10
N ARG A 285 -3.21 14.76 5.38
CA ARG A 285 -3.31 14.56 3.93
C ARG A 285 -3.44 15.91 3.22
N ASP A 286 -2.37 16.69 3.25
CA ASP A 286 -2.34 18.00 2.63
C ASP A 286 -2.81 17.98 1.17
N GLY A 287 -3.88 18.72 0.89
CA GLY A 287 -4.64 18.69 -0.36
C GLY A 287 -6.01 17.98 -0.27
N LEU A 288 -6.29 17.28 0.82
CA LEU A 288 -7.61 16.68 1.07
C LEU A 288 -8.63 17.77 1.46
N ASP A 289 -9.83 17.67 0.91
CA ASP A 289 -11.07 18.25 1.43
C ASP A 289 -11.90 17.09 2.01
N TRP A 290 -12.13 17.11 3.30
CA TRP A 290 -12.84 16.04 4.01
C TRP A 290 -14.28 15.87 3.51
N SER A 291 -15.00 16.97 3.29
CA SER A 291 -16.39 16.92 2.84
C SER A 291 -16.49 16.32 1.44
N ALA A 292 -15.66 16.79 0.51
CA ALA A 292 -15.61 16.25 -0.84
C ALA A 292 -15.20 14.76 -0.86
N TRP A 293 -14.32 14.34 0.04
CA TRP A 293 -13.93 12.93 0.16
C TRP A 293 -15.11 12.06 0.62
N VAL A 294 -15.90 12.52 1.61
CA VAL A 294 -17.10 11.81 2.08
C VAL A 294 -18.14 11.73 0.97
N ASP A 295 -18.41 12.83 0.27
CA ASP A 295 -19.36 12.87 -0.85
C ASP A 295 -18.96 11.92 -1.97
N ASN A 296 -17.66 11.85 -2.30
CA ASN A 296 -17.13 10.92 -3.30
C ASN A 296 -17.26 9.46 -2.83
N MET A 297 -17.03 9.16 -1.55
CA MET A 297 -17.30 7.82 -1.01
C MET A 297 -18.77 7.43 -1.13
N GLU A 298 -19.70 8.37 -0.87
CA GLU A 298 -21.14 8.13 -1.04
C GLU A 298 -21.52 7.84 -2.50
N LYS A 299 -20.98 8.60 -3.46
CA LYS A 299 -21.18 8.33 -4.89
C LYS A 299 -20.73 6.92 -5.25
N ILE A 300 -19.57 6.52 -4.76
CA ILE A 300 -19.02 5.18 -5.02
C ILE A 300 -19.92 4.11 -4.39
N ALA A 301 -20.35 4.28 -3.14
CA ALA A 301 -21.21 3.31 -2.47
C ALA A 301 -22.58 3.13 -3.17
N LYS A 302 -23.07 4.17 -3.84
CA LYS A 302 -24.33 4.15 -4.62
C LYS A 302 -24.16 3.60 -6.05
N SER A 303 -22.95 3.46 -6.55
CA SER A 303 -22.68 3.16 -7.97
C SER A 303 -22.83 1.69 -8.36
N GLY A 304 -22.94 0.77 -7.40
CA GLY A 304 -23.02 -0.66 -7.66
C GLY A 304 -21.70 -1.35 -7.99
N ILE A 305 -20.54 -0.70 -7.76
CA ILE A 305 -19.23 -1.37 -7.84
C ILE A 305 -19.11 -2.48 -6.80
N ARG A 306 -18.11 -3.34 -6.98
CA ARG A 306 -17.91 -4.53 -6.15
C ARG A 306 -17.54 -4.23 -4.71
N GLY A 307 -16.64 -3.26 -4.47
CA GLY A 307 -16.17 -2.92 -3.13
C GLY A 307 -15.51 -1.56 -3.02
N LEU A 308 -15.63 -0.97 -1.83
CA LEU A 308 -14.95 0.23 -1.40
C LEU A 308 -14.15 -0.09 -0.13
N HIS A 309 -12.85 0.20 -0.14
CA HIS A 309 -11.93 -0.14 0.93
C HIS A 309 -11.19 1.10 1.42
N VAL A 310 -11.18 1.33 2.73
CA VAL A 310 -10.41 2.41 3.36
C VAL A 310 -9.15 1.84 4.01
N MET A 311 -8.00 2.27 3.51
CA MET A 311 -6.69 1.92 4.05
C MET A 311 -6.25 2.99 5.04
N CYS A 312 -6.26 2.67 6.33
CA CYS A 312 -5.81 3.56 7.39
C CYS A 312 -4.30 3.38 7.59
N THR A 313 -3.54 4.44 7.38
CA THR A 313 -2.11 4.49 7.70
C THR A 313 -1.96 5.04 9.11
N ILE A 314 -1.92 4.15 10.10
CA ILE A 314 -1.90 4.51 11.52
C ILE A 314 -0.57 5.17 11.87
N ASN A 315 -0.63 6.45 12.15
CA ASN A 315 0.49 7.33 12.49
C ASN A 315 0.21 8.07 13.81
N ALA A 316 1.18 8.81 14.33
CA ALA A 316 1.04 9.52 15.61
C ALA A 316 -0.12 10.53 15.62
N LEU A 317 -0.35 11.22 14.49
CA LEU A 317 -1.34 12.30 14.40
C LEU A 317 -2.77 11.79 14.25
N CYS A 318 -2.98 10.59 13.75
CA CYS A 318 -4.34 10.09 13.56
C CYS A 318 -4.98 9.53 14.84
N LEU A 319 -4.15 9.19 15.85
CA LEU A 319 -4.64 8.51 17.05
C LEU A 319 -5.75 9.27 17.80
N PRO A 320 -5.69 10.61 17.98
CA PRO A 320 -6.76 11.35 18.62
C PRO A 320 -8.13 11.20 17.94
N GLY A 321 -8.16 11.28 16.62
CA GLY A 321 -9.39 11.21 15.84
C GLY A 321 -9.80 9.82 15.36
N LEU A 322 -8.94 8.79 15.54
CA LEU A 322 -9.19 7.45 15.04
C LEU A 322 -10.47 6.79 15.59
N PRO A 323 -10.81 6.91 16.89
CA PRO A 323 -12.07 6.37 17.41
C PRO A 323 -13.30 6.95 16.71
N ALA A 324 -13.32 8.27 16.51
CA ALA A 324 -14.39 8.95 15.79
C ALA A 324 -14.44 8.55 14.30
N PHE A 325 -13.28 8.36 13.68
CA PHE A 325 -13.20 7.86 12.31
C PHE A 325 -13.80 6.46 12.17
N ILE A 326 -13.44 5.52 13.05
CA ILE A 326 -14.02 4.15 13.04
C ILE A 326 -15.54 4.23 13.19
N THR A 327 -16.03 5.03 14.13
CA THR A 327 -17.48 5.23 14.34
C THR A 327 -18.15 5.77 13.08
N THR A 328 -17.56 6.77 12.41
CA THR A 328 -18.06 7.32 11.15
C THR A 328 -18.13 6.24 10.06
N MET A 329 -17.11 5.42 9.92
CA MET A 329 -17.10 4.34 8.93
C MET A 329 -18.12 3.25 9.26
N MET A 330 -18.37 2.95 10.55
CA MET A 330 -19.43 2.01 10.95
C MET A 330 -20.83 2.56 10.65
N MET A 331 -21.04 3.87 10.80
CA MET A 331 -22.30 4.52 10.37
C MET A 331 -22.47 4.42 8.84
N PHE A 332 -21.38 4.60 8.10
CA PHE A 332 -21.38 4.44 6.65
C PHE A 332 -21.74 3.00 6.25
N LYS A 333 -21.16 1.99 6.89
CA LYS A 333 -21.51 0.56 6.68
C LYS A 333 -23.00 0.30 6.94
N ARG A 334 -23.59 0.90 7.97
CA ARG A 334 -25.03 0.78 8.28
C ARG A 334 -25.91 1.35 7.18
N SER A 335 -25.47 2.42 6.53
CA SER A 335 -26.23 3.06 5.45
C SER A 335 -26.18 2.25 4.14
N TYR A 336 -25.16 1.43 3.93
CA TYR A 336 -24.94 0.69 2.69
C TYR A 336 -24.84 -0.83 2.92
N ASN A 337 -23.67 -1.34 3.31
CA ASN A 337 -23.44 -2.73 3.73
C ASN A 337 -22.01 -2.87 4.29
N ARG A 338 -21.68 -4.07 4.81
CA ARG A 338 -20.40 -4.34 5.46
C ARG A 338 -19.14 -4.13 4.59
N ASN A 339 -19.27 -4.11 3.27
CA ASN A 339 -18.17 -3.92 2.32
C ASN A 339 -18.05 -2.45 1.85
N PHE A 340 -18.86 -1.53 2.39
CA PHE A 340 -18.89 -0.14 1.99
C PHE A 340 -18.87 0.81 3.21
N PRO A 341 -17.65 1.14 3.69
CA PRO A 341 -16.35 0.60 3.30
C PRO A 341 -15.90 -0.58 4.17
N SER A 342 -15.09 -1.49 3.66
CA SER A 342 -14.22 -2.28 4.53
C SER A 342 -12.98 -1.47 4.91
N MET A 343 -12.43 -1.72 6.10
CA MET A 343 -11.27 -0.98 6.62
C MET A 343 -10.04 -1.88 6.77
N SER A 344 -8.85 -1.29 6.63
CA SER A 344 -7.60 -1.93 7.04
C SER A 344 -6.73 -0.97 7.83
N PHE A 345 -6.11 -1.43 8.92
CA PHE A 345 -5.33 -0.64 9.85
C PHE A 345 -3.86 -1.03 9.79
N ASN A 346 -3.07 -0.28 9.03
CA ASN A 346 -1.66 -0.54 8.80
C ASN A 346 -0.80 0.44 9.59
N ILE A 347 -0.02 -0.06 10.54
CA ILE A 347 0.83 0.78 11.38
C ILE A 347 1.99 1.34 10.54
N LEU A 348 2.12 2.67 10.53
CA LEU A 348 3.20 3.37 9.87
C LEU A 348 4.53 3.05 10.56
N ARG A 349 5.47 2.46 9.82
CA ARG A 349 6.82 2.15 10.30
C ARG A 349 7.85 3.17 9.82
N PHE A 350 7.58 3.77 8.68
CA PHE A 350 8.49 4.67 8.02
C PHE A 350 7.76 5.85 7.36
N PRO A 351 8.18 7.11 7.58
CA PRO A 351 9.30 7.50 8.44
C PRO A 351 9.02 7.24 9.92
N SER A 352 10.01 6.77 10.68
CA SER A 352 9.82 6.29 12.06
C SER A 352 9.34 7.40 12.99
N PHE A 353 9.76 8.65 12.76
CA PHE A 353 9.35 9.81 13.57
C PHE A 353 7.87 10.17 13.44
N GLN A 354 7.13 9.58 12.50
CA GLN A 354 5.67 9.73 12.38
C GLN A 354 4.92 8.49 12.88
N SER A 355 5.63 7.43 13.26
CA SER A 355 5.00 6.23 13.82
C SER A 355 4.38 6.54 15.19
N PRO A 356 3.35 5.80 15.62
CA PRO A 356 2.76 5.99 16.94
C PRO A 356 3.76 5.95 18.09
N TYR A 357 4.88 5.27 17.92
CA TYR A 357 5.93 5.13 18.94
C TYR A 357 6.66 6.42 19.30
N VAL A 358 6.54 7.47 18.50
CA VAL A 358 7.12 8.78 18.83
C VAL A 358 6.45 9.39 20.07
N LEU A 359 5.19 9.03 20.33
CA LEU A 359 4.41 9.53 21.46
C LEU A 359 4.82 8.85 22.79
N PRO A 360 4.76 9.56 23.92
CA PRO A 360 4.95 8.97 25.24
C PRO A 360 4.01 7.81 25.51
N LEU A 361 4.47 6.81 26.28
CA LEU A 361 3.69 5.61 26.59
C LEU A 361 2.33 5.93 27.19
N ALA A 362 2.26 6.87 28.15
CA ALA A 362 1.01 7.26 28.80
C ALA A 362 -0.02 7.78 27.79
N LEU A 363 0.42 8.60 26.82
CA LEU A 363 -0.44 9.13 25.77
C LEU A 363 -0.91 8.02 24.81
N ARG A 364 0.01 7.10 24.43
CA ARG A 364 -0.36 5.92 23.63
C ARG A 364 -1.36 5.01 24.32
N GLN A 365 -1.23 4.81 25.65
CA GLN A 365 -2.19 4.04 26.45
C GLN A 365 -3.56 4.69 26.46
N THR A 366 -3.65 6.02 26.62
CA THR A 366 -4.92 6.76 26.53
C THR A 366 -5.63 6.51 25.19
N TYR A 367 -4.87 6.57 24.08
CA TYR A 367 -5.48 6.29 22.77
C TYR A 367 -5.78 4.79 22.58
N ALA A 368 -4.98 3.90 23.13
CA ALA A 368 -5.28 2.46 23.13
C ALA A 368 -6.61 2.17 23.82
N ASP A 369 -6.85 2.79 24.98
CA ASP A 369 -8.09 2.62 25.76
C ASP A 369 -9.30 3.17 24.99
N ALA A 370 -9.16 4.32 24.34
CA ALA A 370 -10.23 4.89 23.51
C ALA A 370 -10.54 4.01 22.27
N ILE A 371 -9.53 3.46 21.62
CA ILE A 371 -9.70 2.53 20.48
C ILE A 371 -10.34 1.22 20.95
N GLU A 372 -9.94 0.70 22.11
CA GLU A 372 -10.51 -0.51 22.69
C GLU A 372 -11.98 -0.35 23.05
N GLN A 373 -12.38 0.82 23.57
CA GLN A 373 -13.80 1.12 23.80
C GLN A 373 -14.63 1.03 22.53
N VAL A 374 -14.15 1.61 21.42
CA VAL A 374 -14.82 1.51 20.12
C VAL A 374 -14.79 0.06 19.61
N LEU A 375 -13.69 -0.67 19.78
CA LEU A 375 -13.60 -2.08 19.41
C LEU A 375 -14.64 -2.91 20.18
N VAL A 376 -14.76 -2.75 21.49
CA VAL A 376 -15.76 -3.45 22.33
C VAL A 376 -17.17 -3.12 21.88
N GLN A 377 -17.43 -1.86 21.47
CA GLN A 377 -18.75 -1.46 20.96
C GLN A 377 -19.15 -2.17 19.66
N TYR A 378 -18.20 -2.49 18.78
CA TYR A 378 -18.48 -2.96 17.42
C TYR A 378 -17.97 -4.36 17.09
N GLN A 379 -17.15 -5.01 17.92
CA GLN A 379 -16.51 -6.30 17.61
C GLN A 379 -17.50 -7.42 17.28
N ASP A 380 -18.69 -7.40 17.88
CA ASP A 380 -19.76 -8.38 17.67
C ASP A 380 -20.81 -7.89 16.62
N ASP A 381 -20.61 -6.70 16.05
CA ASP A 381 -21.49 -6.18 14.99
C ASP A 381 -21.18 -6.93 13.67
N SER A 382 -22.21 -7.50 13.05
CA SER A 382 -22.09 -8.24 11.79
C SER A 382 -21.53 -7.40 10.62
N LEU A 383 -21.54 -6.08 10.74
CA LEU A 383 -20.96 -5.16 9.77
C LEU A 383 -19.45 -5.04 9.91
N MET A 384 -18.88 -5.33 11.08
CA MET A 384 -17.44 -5.33 11.28
C MET A 384 -16.83 -6.66 10.80
N HIS A 385 -15.79 -6.59 9.98
CA HIS A 385 -15.12 -7.80 9.50
C HIS A 385 -14.16 -8.34 10.56
N GLU A 386 -13.99 -9.66 10.61
CA GLU A 386 -13.05 -10.31 11.52
C GLU A 386 -11.62 -9.76 11.38
N HIS A 387 -11.17 -9.48 10.17
CA HIS A 387 -9.85 -8.92 9.97
C HIS A 387 -9.71 -7.49 10.53
N GLU A 388 -10.79 -6.69 10.54
CA GLU A 388 -10.81 -5.35 11.16
C GLU A 388 -10.67 -5.47 12.68
N VAL A 389 -11.44 -6.39 13.30
CA VAL A 389 -11.32 -6.71 14.73
C VAL A 389 -9.90 -7.14 15.07
N ASN A 390 -9.35 -8.10 14.33
CA ASN A 390 -8.00 -8.62 14.56
C ASN A 390 -6.92 -7.55 14.41
N GLN A 391 -7.08 -6.61 13.47
CA GLN A 391 -6.11 -5.53 13.26
C GLN A 391 -6.20 -4.47 14.35
N LEU A 392 -7.40 -4.11 14.81
CA LEU A 392 -7.59 -3.18 15.93
C LEU A 392 -7.09 -3.77 17.25
N THR A 393 -7.34 -5.05 17.51
CA THR A 393 -6.81 -5.75 18.69
C THR A 393 -5.27 -5.70 18.72
N ARG A 394 -4.64 -5.95 17.56
CA ARG A 394 -3.17 -5.83 17.44
C ARG A 394 -2.69 -4.38 17.59
N LEU A 395 -3.43 -3.40 17.10
CA LEU A 395 -3.10 -2.00 17.29
C LEU A 395 -3.15 -1.60 18.77
N VAL A 396 -4.18 -1.99 19.50
CA VAL A 396 -4.30 -1.75 20.94
C VAL A 396 -3.09 -2.35 21.69
N ALA A 397 -2.75 -3.61 21.42
CA ALA A 397 -1.59 -4.25 21.99
C ALA A 397 -0.28 -3.51 21.66
N TYR A 398 -0.10 -3.13 20.40
CA TYR A 398 1.06 -2.36 19.92
C TYR A 398 1.20 -1.00 20.62
N LEU A 399 0.11 -0.27 20.85
CA LEU A 399 0.15 1.02 21.52
C LEU A 399 0.50 0.92 23.00
N ARG A 400 0.16 -0.20 23.65
CA ARG A 400 0.47 -0.48 25.08
C ARG A 400 1.88 -1.02 25.30
N GLU A 401 2.58 -1.41 24.23
CA GLU A 401 3.92 -1.99 24.36
C GLU A 401 4.93 -0.92 24.78
N PRO A 402 5.72 -1.14 25.86
CA PRO A 402 6.80 -0.25 26.22
C PRO A 402 7.88 -0.25 25.15
N VAL A 403 8.13 0.90 24.52
CA VAL A 403 9.27 1.07 23.61
C VAL A 403 10.47 1.51 24.43
N VAL A 404 11.49 0.67 24.44
CA VAL A 404 12.79 0.98 25.03
C VAL A 404 13.80 1.03 23.88
N GLY A 405 14.14 2.22 23.42
CA GLY A 405 15.16 2.36 22.38
C GLY A 405 15.88 3.70 22.46
N PRO A 406 17.17 3.74 22.16
CA PRO A 406 17.97 4.98 22.19
C PRO A 406 17.53 5.98 21.11
N ASP A 407 16.69 5.57 20.17
CA ASP A 407 16.29 6.42 19.04
C ASP A 407 15.07 7.29 19.31
N LEU A 408 14.35 7.09 20.42
CA LEU A 408 13.15 7.88 20.72
C LEU A 408 13.42 9.40 20.76
N PRO A 409 14.47 9.92 21.42
CA PRO A 409 14.76 11.35 21.37
C PRO A 409 15.05 11.89 19.96
N ARG A 410 15.69 11.07 19.11
CA ARG A 410 15.93 11.45 17.69
C ARG A 410 14.64 11.52 16.89
N MET A 411 13.76 10.54 17.09
CA MET A 411 12.45 10.52 16.46
C MET A 411 11.61 11.72 16.89
N GLN A 412 11.64 12.08 18.18
CA GLN A 412 10.93 13.24 18.71
C GLN A 412 11.51 14.56 18.18
N ASN A 413 12.85 14.68 18.08
CA ASN A 413 13.48 15.81 17.39
C ASN A 413 12.98 15.91 15.93
N ASP A 414 13.05 14.82 15.18
CA ASP A 414 12.63 14.84 13.78
C ASP A 414 11.13 15.14 13.62
N PHE A 415 10.29 14.65 14.52
CA PHE A 415 8.87 15.00 14.57
C PHE A 415 8.68 16.52 14.73
N LYS A 416 9.38 17.14 15.70
CA LYS A 416 9.33 18.58 15.94
C LYS A 416 9.83 19.36 14.74
N GLN A 417 11.04 19.02 14.26
CA GLN A 417 11.68 19.70 13.14
C GLN A 417 10.84 19.59 11.84
N PHE A 418 10.29 18.42 11.60
CA PHE A 418 9.45 18.18 10.42
C PHE A 418 8.17 19.01 10.47
N TYR A 419 7.36 18.89 11.55
CA TYR A 419 6.06 19.56 11.61
C TYR A 419 6.17 21.07 11.77
N THR A 420 7.23 21.59 12.39
CA THR A 420 7.51 23.03 12.39
C THR A 420 7.73 23.57 10.96
N GLN A 421 8.52 22.86 10.16
CA GLN A 421 8.76 23.25 8.77
C GLN A 421 7.54 22.99 7.87
N TYR A 422 6.80 21.91 8.16
CA TYR A 422 5.58 21.56 7.45
C TYR A 422 4.51 22.64 7.60
N ASP A 423 4.29 23.12 8.82
CA ASP A 423 3.38 24.22 9.11
C ASP A 423 3.76 25.51 8.36
N GLN A 424 5.03 25.91 8.45
CA GLN A 424 5.54 27.11 7.78
C GLN A 424 5.35 27.05 6.26
N ARG A 425 5.63 25.90 5.64
CA ARG A 425 5.54 25.72 4.19
C ARG A 425 4.10 25.71 3.68
N ARG A 426 3.15 25.28 4.49
CA ARG A 426 1.75 25.01 4.11
C ARG A 426 0.74 25.96 4.75
N GLY A 427 1.22 26.90 5.60
CA GLY A 427 0.31 27.80 6.31
C GLY A 427 -0.64 27.06 7.27
N LYS A 428 -0.15 25.95 7.87
CA LYS A 428 -0.89 25.14 8.84
C LYS A 428 -0.44 25.44 10.27
N ASN A 429 -1.18 24.94 11.25
CA ASN A 429 -0.85 25.09 12.66
C ASN A 429 -1.10 23.77 13.39
N PHE A 430 -0.02 23.11 13.78
CA PHE A 430 -0.05 21.82 14.46
C PHE A 430 -0.87 21.88 15.75
N VAL A 431 -0.59 22.87 16.60
CA VAL A 431 -1.19 22.97 17.94
C VAL A 431 -2.71 23.28 17.88
N GLU A 432 -3.13 24.05 16.90
CA GLU A 432 -4.55 24.32 16.68
C GLU A 432 -5.28 23.09 16.11
N THR A 433 -4.62 22.32 15.25
CA THR A 433 -5.24 21.14 14.63
C THR A 433 -5.28 19.93 15.56
N PHE A 434 -4.26 19.78 16.41
CA PHE A 434 -4.10 18.65 17.35
C PHE A 434 -3.93 19.17 18.78
N PRO A 435 -4.97 19.77 19.38
CA PRO A 435 -4.89 20.28 20.76
C PRO A 435 -4.58 19.17 21.77
N GLU A 436 -4.96 17.91 21.46
CA GLU A 436 -4.68 16.72 22.29
C GLU A 436 -3.19 16.36 22.34
N LEU A 437 -2.41 16.79 21.34
CA LEU A 437 -0.96 16.57 21.25
C LEU A 437 -0.14 17.81 21.62
N LYS A 438 -0.78 18.91 22.00
CA LYS A 438 -0.13 20.21 22.26
C LYS A 438 0.98 20.08 23.30
N GLU A 439 0.67 19.52 24.46
CA GLU A 439 1.62 19.39 25.56
C GLU A 439 2.87 18.56 25.12
N PHE A 440 2.65 17.43 24.47
CA PHE A 440 3.73 16.63 23.89
C PHE A 440 4.58 17.44 22.91
N TYR A 441 3.93 18.14 21.97
CA TYR A 441 4.63 18.91 20.94
C TYR A 441 5.43 20.09 21.50
N GLU A 442 4.97 20.72 22.59
CA GLU A 442 5.68 21.83 23.26
C GLU A 442 6.86 21.34 24.12
N GLN A 443 6.82 20.13 24.65
CA GLN A 443 7.87 19.56 25.50
C GLN A 443 9.08 18.97 24.73
N ILE A 444 8.86 18.56 23.47
CA ILE A 444 9.96 18.04 22.63
C ILE A 444 10.74 19.17 21.96
N HIS A 445 12.07 19.00 21.85
CA HIS A 445 13.01 20.02 21.36
C HIS A 445 13.61 19.66 20.02
#